data_d92f30bc352108494519dd7a3d7270fd
#
_entry.id   d92f30bc352108494519dd7a3d7270fd
#
_cell.length_a   1.000
_cell.length_b   1.000
_cell.length_c   1.000
_cell.angle_alpha   90.00
_cell.angle_beta   90.00
_cell.angle_gamma   90.00
#
_symmetry.space_group_name_H-M   'P 1'
#
loop_
_entity.id
_entity.type
_entity.pdbx_description
1 polymer ?
#
loop_
_entity_poly.entity_id
_entity_poly.type
_entity_poly.pdbx_seq_one_letter_code
_entity_poly.pdbx_strand_id
1 'polypeptide(L)'
;MVYATSYATLIAATVLAYLLGSLSFAVIVSRVMGLNDPRSYGSKNPGATNVLRSGNKVAAVATLLLDGFKGWLPVAVVQWFGSDLGLGGGMAGLAVALVGLAAFLGHLYPVFFQFKGGKGVATAAGVLLGVSWVLGLATLATWLIVAFFSRYSSLAALAAAAFAPFFYLLGDRTAWYTDKWVLAAMVVISALLIYRHRENINKLIQGTESRLGGSKPAGKR
;
A
#
# COMPACT_ATOMS: atom_id res chain seq x y z
N MET A 1 -23.54 -8.91 -26.00
CA MET A 1 -23.39 -7.45 -25.79
C MET A 1 -23.05 -7.13 -24.32
N VAL A 2 -23.81 -7.62 -23.33
CA VAL A 2 -23.59 -7.36 -21.88
C VAL A 2 -22.19 -7.72 -21.40
N TYR A 3 -21.64 -8.90 -21.74
CA TYR A 3 -20.29 -9.31 -21.31
C TYR A 3 -19.18 -8.42 -21.88
N ALA A 4 -19.31 -7.95 -23.13
CA ALA A 4 -18.30 -7.08 -23.74
C ALA A 4 -18.22 -5.72 -23.00
N THR A 5 -19.35 -5.18 -22.59
CA THR A 5 -19.44 -3.94 -21.80
C THR A 5 -18.78 -4.13 -20.43
N SER A 6 -19.05 -5.27 -19.75
CA SER A 6 -18.45 -5.58 -18.44
C SER A 6 -16.93 -5.70 -18.48
N TYR A 7 -16.35 -6.32 -19.51
CA TYR A 7 -14.88 -6.39 -19.68
C TYR A 7 -14.27 -5.02 -19.97
N ALA A 8 -14.91 -4.19 -20.80
CA ALA A 8 -14.44 -2.84 -21.07
C ALA A 8 -14.43 -1.99 -19.78
N THR A 9 -15.48 -2.08 -18.97
CA THR A 9 -15.57 -1.42 -17.66
C THR A 9 -14.46 -1.90 -16.71
N LEU A 10 -14.21 -3.22 -16.66
CA LEU A 10 -13.15 -3.79 -15.83
C LEU A 10 -11.77 -3.28 -16.22
N ILE A 11 -11.47 -3.23 -17.52
CA ILE A 11 -10.21 -2.69 -18.02
C ILE A 11 -10.09 -1.21 -17.67
N ALA A 12 -11.12 -0.43 -17.90
CA ALA A 12 -11.14 1.00 -17.58
C ALA A 12 -10.92 1.24 -16.09
N ALA A 13 -11.64 0.53 -15.21
CA ALA A 13 -11.49 0.63 -13.77
C ALA A 13 -10.06 0.26 -13.31
N THR A 14 -9.49 -0.79 -13.89
CA THR A 14 -8.11 -1.24 -13.60
C THR A 14 -7.08 -0.18 -14.01
N VAL A 15 -7.23 0.40 -15.22
CA VAL A 15 -6.34 1.46 -15.70
C VAL A 15 -6.45 2.71 -14.82
N LEU A 16 -7.67 3.14 -14.48
CA LEU A 16 -7.90 4.28 -13.60
C LEU A 16 -7.32 4.05 -12.21
N ALA A 17 -7.46 2.85 -11.66
CA ALA A 17 -6.84 2.48 -10.38
C ALA A 17 -5.31 2.55 -10.43
N TYR A 18 -4.69 2.10 -11.52
CA TYR A 18 -3.25 2.23 -11.74
C TYR A 18 -2.80 3.70 -11.84
N LEU A 19 -3.52 4.51 -12.60
CA LEU A 19 -3.21 5.94 -12.75
C LEU A 19 -3.35 6.68 -11.42
N LEU A 20 -4.41 6.42 -10.65
CA LEU A 20 -4.58 6.95 -9.30
C LEU A 20 -3.44 6.49 -8.38
N GLY A 21 -3.12 5.20 -8.39
CA GLY A 21 -1.98 4.63 -7.67
C GLY A 21 -0.66 5.29 -8.02
N SER A 22 -0.50 5.72 -9.27
CA SER A 22 0.71 6.39 -9.79
C SER A 22 0.91 7.82 -9.29
N LEU A 23 -0.04 8.40 -8.55
CA LEU A 23 0.17 9.67 -7.85
C LEU A 23 1.11 9.45 -6.66
N SER A 24 2.32 9.98 -6.72
CA SER A 24 3.30 9.91 -5.63
C SER A 24 3.03 11.00 -4.60
N PHE A 25 2.14 10.74 -3.64
CA PHE A 25 1.76 11.76 -2.66
C PHE A 25 2.92 12.20 -1.77
N ALA A 26 3.92 11.37 -1.54
CA ALA A 26 5.14 11.80 -0.87
C ALA A 26 5.84 12.95 -1.61
N VAL A 27 5.91 12.90 -2.95
CA VAL A 27 6.51 13.95 -3.78
C VAL A 27 5.57 15.16 -3.88
N ILE A 28 4.27 14.93 -4.11
CA ILE A 28 3.26 15.97 -4.26
C ILE A 28 3.14 16.80 -2.98
N VAL A 29 2.93 16.15 -1.84
CA VAL A 29 2.82 16.81 -0.52
C VAL A 29 4.09 17.55 -0.17
N SER A 30 5.27 16.95 -0.38
CA SER A 30 6.54 17.61 -0.12
C SER A 30 6.69 18.88 -0.95
N ARG A 31 6.34 18.83 -2.24
CA ARG A 31 6.39 20.00 -3.14
C ARG A 31 5.42 21.10 -2.69
N VAL A 32 4.17 20.76 -2.38
CA VAL A 32 3.14 21.72 -1.95
C VAL A 32 3.51 22.39 -0.63
N MET A 33 4.20 21.67 0.25
CA MET A 33 4.62 22.18 1.56
C MET A 33 6.05 22.78 1.55
N GLY A 34 6.65 23.00 0.39
CA GLY A 34 7.98 23.61 0.27
C GLY A 34 9.12 22.76 0.82
N LEU A 35 8.95 21.44 0.91
CA LEU A 35 9.96 20.51 1.39
C LEU A 35 10.80 19.96 0.24
N ASN A 36 12.01 19.48 0.55
CA ASN A 36 12.85 18.77 -0.41
C ASN A 36 12.18 17.48 -0.91
N ASP A 37 12.49 17.11 -2.16
CA ASP A 37 11.98 15.86 -2.74
C ASP A 37 12.43 14.66 -1.89
N PRO A 38 11.49 13.80 -1.40
CA PRO A 38 11.83 12.66 -0.57
C PRO A 38 12.73 11.62 -1.26
N ARG A 39 12.90 11.70 -2.58
CA ARG A 39 13.82 10.85 -3.35
C ARG A 39 15.27 11.32 -3.27
N SER A 40 15.54 12.55 -2.76
CA SER A 40 16.88 13.14 -2.66
C SER A 40 17.57 12.91 -1.31
N TYR A 41 16.83 12.51 -0.27
CA TYR A 41 17.38 12.35 1.09
C TYR A 41 16.94 11.04 1.77
N GLY A 42 17.55 10.76 2.92
CA GLY A 42 17.22 9.65 3.80
C GLY A 42 17.31 8.28 3.10
N SER A 43 16.21 7.56 3.03
CA SER A 43 16.13 6.26 2.35
C SER A 43 15.93 6.38 0.84
N LYS A 44 15.82 7.59 0.31
CA LYS A 44 15.47 7.89 -1.09
C LYS A 44 14.16 7.25 -1.58
N ASN A 45 13.37 6.72 -0.65
CA ASN A 45 12.06 6.11 -0.92
C ASN A 45 10.95 7.15 -0.76
N PRO A 46 10.08 7.38 -1.77
CA PRO A 46 8.96 8.32 -1.67
C PRO A 46 7.82 7.69 -0.86
N GLY A 47 7.85 7.86 0.45
CA GLY A 47 6.83 7.37 1.37
C GLY A 47 6.86 8.11 2.71
N ALA A 48 5.77 8.01 3.49
CA ALA A 48 5.52 8.76 4.72
C ALA A 48 6.67 8.69 5.74
N THR A 49 7.26 7.51 5.97
CA THR A 49 8.39 7.32 6.90
C THR A 49 9.62 8.13 6.46
N ASN A 50 9.86 8.27 5.16
CA ASN A 50 10.97 9.09 4.67
C ASN A 50 10.64 10.58 4.73
N VAL A 51 9.38 10.96 4.42
CA VAL A 51 8.91 12.34 4.60
C VAL A 51 9.02 12.78 6.06
N LEU A 52 8.73 11.89 7.02
CA LEU A 52 8.90 12.18 8.45
C LEU A 52 10.34 12.58 8.82
N ARG A 53 11.35 12.11 8.08
CA ARG A 53 12.77 12.47 8.28
C ARG A 53 13.09 13.92 7.90
N SER A 54 12.21 14.62 7.18
CA SER A 54 12.32 16.07 6.97
C SER A 54 12.04 16.87 8.23
N GLY A 55 11.50 16.23 9.28
CA GLY A 55 11.02 16.87 10.51
C GLY A 55 9.56 17.32 10.44
N ASN A 56 8.93 17.32 9.27
CA ASN A 56 7.55 17.76 9.09
C ASN A 56 6.57 16.59 9.29
N LYS A 57 5.96 16.54 10.49
CA LYS A 57 4.99 15.50 10.86
C LYS A 57 3.70 15.61 10.06
N VAL A 58 3.24 16.82 9.75
CA VAL A 58 2.00 17.04 8.99
C VAL A 58 2.14 16.50 7.58
N ALA A 59 3.26 16.79 6.90
CA ALA A 59 3.55 16.24 5.59
C ALA A 59 3.61 14.71 5.60
N ALA A 60 4.20 14.12 6.64
CA ALA A 60 4.28 12.66 6.77
C ALA A 60 2.90 12.03 6.96
N VAL A 61 2.05 12.60 7.81
CA VAL A 61 0.67 12.12 8.04
C VAL A 61 -0.17 12.30 6.77
N ALA A 62 -0.11 13.46 6.11
CA ALA A 62 -0.81 13.70 4.85
C ALA A 62 -0.39 12.69 3.77
N THR A 63 0.91 12.42 3.64
CA THR A 63 1.42 11.39 2.72
C THR A 63 0.87 10.01 3.06
N LEU A 64 0.86 9.62 4.34
CA LEU A 64 0.36 8.32 4.79
C LEU A 64 -1.12 8.15 4.44
N LEU A 65 -1.94 9.15 4.77
CA LEU A 65 -3.39 9.11 4.55
C LEU A 65 -3.72 9.09 3.05
N LEU A 66 -3.07 9.94 2.25
CA LEU A 66 -3.32 10.01 0.80
C LEU A 66 -2.82 8.76 0.07
N ASP A 67 -1.68 8.19 0.45
CA ASP A 67 -1.19 6.93 -0.09
C ASP A 67 -2.07 5.74 0.32
N GLY A 68 -2.66 5.76 1.52
CA GLY A 68 -3.68 4.81 1.95
C GLY A 68 -4.99 4.99 1.17
N PHE A 69 -5.46 6.23 1.07
CA PHE A 69 -6.70 6.57 0.38
C PHE A 69 -6.69 6.14 -1.10
N LYS A 70 -5.59 6.35 -1.83
CA LYS A 70 -5.50 5.92 -3.24
C LYS A 70 -5.55 4.40 -3.43
N GLY A 71 -5.17 3.61 -2.40
CA GLY A 71 -5.33 2.16 -2.40
C GLY A 71 -6.76 1.74 -2.05
N TRP A 72 -7.37 2.43 -1.08
CA TRP A 72 -8.72 2.17 -0.60
C TRP A 72 -9.80 2.55 -1.63
N LEU A 73 -9.71 3.73 -2.24
CA LEU A 73 -10.76 4.30 -3.07
C LEU A 73 -11.17 3.41 -4.25
N PRO A 74 -10.28 2.90 -5.12
CA PRO A 74 -10.71 2.06 -6.26
C PRO A 74 -11.35 0.75 -5.80
N VAL A 75 -10.89 0.17 -4.69
CA VAL A 75 -11.48 -1.04 -4.12
C VAL A 75 -12.87 -0.74 -3.55
N ALA A 76 -13.03 0.33 -2.80
CA ALA A 76 -14.30 0.76 -2.24
C ALA A 76 -15.33 1.08 -3.35
N VAL A 77 -14.92 1.76 -4.42
CA VAL A 77 -15.80 2.04 -5.57
C VAL A 77 -16.32 0.74 -6.19
N VAL A 78 -15.46 -0.24 -6.42
CA VAL A 78 -15.87 -1.54 -6.98
C VAL A 78 -16.73 -2.34 -6.00
N GLN A 79 -16.43 -2.30 -4.71
CA GLN A 79 -17.24 -2.97 -3.67
C GLN A 79 -18.66 -2.39 -3.57
N TRP A 80 -18.82 -1.07 -3.65
CA TRP A 80 -20.12 -0.42 -3.44
C TRP A 80 -20.94 -0.29 -4.72
N PHE A 81 -20.29 -0.04 -5.85
CA PHE A 81 -20.94 0.27 -7.12
C PHE A 81 -20.67 -0.77 -8.23
N GLY A 82 -19.95 -1.85 -7.91
CA GLY A 82 -19.53 -2.83 -8.92
C GLY A 82 -20.72 -3.46 -9.66
N SER A 83 -21.83 -3.75 -8.96
CA SER A 83 -23.04 -4.29 -9.59
C SER A 83 -23.64 -3.32 -10.62
N ASP A 84 -23.71 -2.02 -10.29
CA ASP A 84 -24.23 -0.97 -11.16
C ASP A 84 -23.30 -0.72 -12.37
N LEU A 85 -22.01 -0.95 -12.16
CA LEU A 85 -20.96 -0.87 -13.19
C LEU A 85 -20.85 -2.13 -14.07
N GLY A 86 -21.71 -3.13 -13.84
CA GLY A 86 -21.64 -4.41 -14.56
C GLY A 86 -20.47 -5.32 -14.13
N LEU A 87 -19.88 -5.04 -12.97
CA LEU A 87 -18.77 -5.81 -12.37
C LEU A 87 -19.24 -6.72 -11.21
N GLY A 88 -20.53 -6.95 -11.07
CA GLY A 88 -21.13 -7.79 -10.03
C GLY A 88 -21.03 -9.28 -10.33
N GLY A 89 -21.66 -10.08 -9.44
CA GLY A 89 -21.76 -11.53 -9.60
C GLY A 89 -20.40 -12.21 -9.68
N GLY A 90 -20.18 -13.08 -10.65
CA GLY A 90 -18.94 -13.84 -10.83
C GLY A 90 -17.68 -13.01 -11.13
N MET A 91 -17.83 -11.72 -11.47
CA MET A 91 -16.71 -10.81 -11.74
C MET A 91 -16.28 -9.99 -10.52
N ALA A 92 -17.08 -9.93 -9.46
CA ALA A 92 -16.86 -9.03 -8.32
C ALA A 92 -15.48 -9.22 -7.67
N GLY A 93 -15.13 -10.46 -7.32
CA GLY A 93 -13.83 -10.76 -6.72
C GLY A 93 -12.66 -10.46 -7.65
N LEU A 94 -12.78 -10.76 -8.94
CA LEU A 94 -11.76 -10.43 -9.94
C LEU A 94 -11.59 -8.91 -10.10
N ALA A 95 -12.68 -8.16 -10.12
CA ALA A 95 -12.65 -6.70 -10.25
C ALA A 95 -11.96 -6.06 -9.04
N VAL A 96 -12.34 -6.45 -7.82
CA VAL A 96 -11.69 -6.01 -6.56
C VAL A 96 -10.19 -6.33 -6.58
N ALA A 97 -9.83 -7.55 -6.95
CA ALA A 97 -8.45 -8.00 -7.04
C ALA A 97 -7.63 -7.16 -8.02
N LEU A 98 -8.14 -6.94 -9.23
CA LEU A 98 -7.42 -6.20 -10.28
C LEU A 98 -7.26 -4.71 -9.94
N VAL A 99 -8.30 -4.04 -9.45
CA VAL A 99 -8.19 -2.61 -9.09
C VAL A 99 -7.28 -2.40 -7.88
N GLY A 100 -7.32 -3.29 -6.88
CA GLY A 100 -6.43 -3.23 -5.72
C GLY A 100 -4.97 -3.46 -6.11
N LEU A 101 -4.70 -4.48 -6.92
CA LEU A 101 -3.35 -4.77 -7.42
C LEU A 101 -2.84 -3.63 -8.34
N ALA A 102 -3.70 -3.09 -9.19
CA ALA A 102 -3.35 -1.98 -10.08
C ALA A 102 -2.98 -0.70 -9.32
N ALA A 103 -3.77 -0.32 -8.29
CA ALA A 103 -3.46 0.81 -7.43
C ALA A 103 -2.12 0.61 -6.69
N PHE A 104 -1.86 -0.60 -6.20
CA PHE A 104 -0.60 -0.95 -5.56
C PHE A 104 0.57 -0.89 -6.54
N LEU A 105 0.46 -1.47 -7.74
CA LEU A 105 1.48 -1.40 -8.79
C LEU A 105 1.76 0.04 -9.25
N GLY A 106 0.72 0.87 -9.34
CA GLY A 106 0.86 2.30 -9.60
C GLY A 106 1.73 3.00 -8.56
N HIS A 107 1.57 2.67 -7.27
CA HIS A 107 2.46 3.21 -6.23
C HIS A 107 3.90 2.71 -6.36
N LEU A 108 4.14 1.45 -6.75
CA LEU A 108 5.48 0.88 -6.90
C LEU A 108 6.19 1.41 -8.16
N TYR A 109 5.44 1.53 -9.24
CA TYR A 109 5.93 1.88 -10.57
C TYR A 109 5.08 3.01 -11.19
N PRO A 110 5.13 4.22 -10.60
CA PRO A 110 4.25 5.33 -10.98
C PRO A 110 4.64 5.90 -12.35
N VAL A 111 3.71 5.85 -13.31
CA VAL A 111 3.93 6.34 -14.68
C VAL A 111 4.29 7.83 -14.70
N PHE A 112 3.70 8.64 -13.82
CA PHE A 112 3.96 10.09 -13.74
C PHE A 112 5.31 10.44 -13.10
N PHE A 113 6.03 9.46 -12.54
CA PHE A 113 7.30 9.67 -11.84
C PHE A 113 8.40 8.74 -12.35
N GLN A 114 8.41 8.48 -13.66
CA GLN A 114 9.43 7.66 -14.34
C GLN A 114 9.56 6.26 -13.73
N PHE A 115 8.45 5.67 -13.29
CA PHE A 115 8.35 4.36 -12.64
C PHE A 115 9.21 4.21 -11.37
N LYS A 116 9.63 5.34 -10.75
CA LYS A 116 10.41 5.37 -9.49
C LYS A 116 9.49 5.64 -8.31
N GLY A 117 8.86 4.59 -7.81
CA GLY A 117 7.88 4.66 -6.73
C GLY A 117 8.38 4.18 -5.37
N GLY A 118 7.43 4.08 -4.43
CA GLY A 118 7.65 3.66 -3.06
C GLY A 118 7.65 2.15 -2.84
N LYS A 119 7.39 1.73 -1.59
CA LYS A 119 7.30 0.32 -1.19
C LYS A 119 5.87 -0.19 -1.06
N GLY A 120 4.89 0.71 -1.05
CA GLY A 120 3.48 0.38 -1.11
C GLY A 120 2.79 0.06 0.22
N VAL A 121 3.43 0.22 1.38
CA VAL A 121 2.86 -0.19 2.68
C VAL A 121 1.52 0.47 2.97
N ALA A 122 1.44 1.80 2.87
CA ALA A 122 0.18 2.53 3.11
C ALA A 122 -0.88 2.21 2.05
N THR A 123 -0.47 2.09 0.78
CA THR A 123 -1.39 1.73 -0.32
C THR A 123 -1.93 0.31 -0.15
N ALA A 124 -1.09 -0.66 0.24
CA ALA A 124 -1.54 -2.01 0.57
C ALA A 124 -2.52 -2.01 1.76
N ALA A 125 -2.24 -1.26 2.83
CA ALA A 125 -3.17 -1.11 3.95
C ALA A 125 -4.51 -0.52 3.50
N GLY A 126 -4.50 0.47 2.60
CA GLY A 126 -5.70 1.02 1.98
C GLY A 126 -6.48 -0.01 1.18
N VAL A 127 -5.81 -0.80 0.34
CA VAL A 127 -6.44 -1.91 -0.40
C VAL A 127 -7.12 -2.90 0.55
N LEU A 128 -6.44 -3.32 1.62
CA LEU A 128 -7.00 -4.25 2.61
C LEU A 128 -8.20 -3.67 3.36
N LEU A 129 -8.16 -2.38 3.72
CA LEU A 129 -9.31 -1.66 4.30
C LEU A 129 -10.49 -1.60 3.33
N GLY A 130 -10.24 -1.47 2.03
CA GLY A 130 -11.26 -1.50 0.98
C GLY A 130 -11.87 -2.90 0.81
N VAL A 131 -11.08 -3.96 0.92
CA VAL A 131 -11.55 -5.35 0.85
C VAL A 131 -12.43 -5.69 2.06
N SER A 132 -11.94 -5.40 3.26
CA SER A 132 -12.66 -5.54 4.52
C SER A 132 -12.02 -4.63 5.57
N TRP A 133 -12.84 -3.81 6.23
CA TRP A 133 -12.35 -2.95 7.30
C TRP A 133 -11.76 -3.74 8.47
N VAL A 134 -12.29 -4.91 8.78
CA VAL A 134 -11.77 -5.80 9.83
C VAL A 134 -10.38 -6.31 9.46
N LEU A 135 -10.21 -6.77 8.20
CA LEU A 135 -8.91 -7.24 7.69
C LEU A 135 -7.87 -6.11 7.70
N GLY A 136 -8.25 -4.93 7.21
CA GLY A 136 -7.38 -3.76 7.19
C GLY A 136 -6.95 -3.34 8.59
N LEU A 137 -7.88 -3.30 9.56
CA LEU A 137 -7.58 -2.96 10.95
C LEU A 137 -6.69 -4.02 11.62
N ALA A 138 -6.94 -5.32 11.41
CA ALA A 138 -6.09 -6.40 11.93
C ALA A 138 -4.65 -6.28 11.40
N THR A 139 -4.50 -6.01 10.11
CA THR A 139 -3.18 -5.80 9.49
C THR A 139 -2.50 -4.54 10.00
N LEU A 140 -3.24 -3.43 10.18
CA LEU A 140 -2.72 -2.19 10.80
C LEU A 140 -2.31 -2.42 12.24
N ALA A 141 -3.11 -3.16 13.03
CA ALA A 141 -2.78 -3.51 14.41
C ALA A 141 -1.48 -4.32 14.47
N THR A 142 -1.30 -5.30 13.57
CA THR A 142 -0.03 -6.03 13.45
C THR A 142 1.14 -5.09 13.18
N TRP A 143 0.99 -4.16 12.23
CA TRP A 143 2.02 -3.17 11.95
C TRP A 143 2.34 -2.30 13.16
N LEU A 144 1.31 -1.79 13.86
CA LEU A 144 1.47 -0.92 15.04
C LEU A 144 2.15 -1.66 16.19
N ILE A 145 1.73 -2.89 16.49
CA ILE A 145 2.32 -3.73 17.55
C ILE A 145 3.80 -3.97 17.26
N VAL A 146 4.13 -4.47 16.07
CA VAL A 146 5.52 -4.74 15.70
C VAL A 146 6.35 -3.46 15.66
N ALA A 147 5.81 -2.34 15.15
CA ALA A 147 6.50 -1.06 15.12
C ALA A 147 6.76 -0.51 16.54
N PHE A 148 5.81 -0.65 17.45
CA PHE A 148 5.93 -0.21 18.83
C PHE A 148 7.04 -0.95 19.58
N PHE A 149 7.05 -2.28 19.54
CA PHE A 149 8.02 -3.09 20.27
C PHE A 149 9.39 -3.11 19.61
N SER A 150 9.48 -3.23 18.29
CA SER A 150 10.76 -3.33 17.57
C SER A 150 11.39 -1.97 17.26
N ARG A 151 10.56 -0.93 17.11
CA ARG A 151 10.94 0.40 16.60
C ARG A 151 11.45 0.39 15.16
N TYR A 152 11.20 -0.69 14.38
CA TYR A 152 11.54 -0.77 12.97
C TYR A 152 10.30 -0.77 12.09
N SER A 153 10.06 0.34 11.34
CA SER A 153 8.93 0.45 10.40
C SER A 153 9.00 -0.61 9.29
N SER A 154 10.20 -0.98 8.86
CA SER A 154 10.41 -2.01 7.84
C SER A 154 10.05 -3.41 8.35
N LEU A 155 10.45 -3.78 9.57
CA LEU A 155 10.07 -5.05 10.18
C LEU A 155 8.56 -5.15 10.38
N ALA A 156 7.93 -4.06 10.85
CA ALA A 156 6.49 -3.99 10.99
C ALA A 156 5.75 -4.19 9.65
N ALA A 157 6.28 -3.57 8.58
CA ALA A 157 5.70 -3.74 7.24
C ALA A 157 5.84 -5.17 6.71
N LEU A 158 6.98 -5.83 6.95
CA LEU A 158 7.20 -7.23 6.57
C LEU A 158 6.28 -8.17 7.34
N ALA A 159 6.12 -7.98 8.66
CA ALA A 159 5.21 -8.76 9.49
C ALA A 159 3.76 -8.59 9.01
N ALA A 160 3.30 -7.34 8.83
CA ALA A 160 1.95 -7.06 8.36
C ALA A 160 1.68 -7.67 6.98
N ALA A 161 2.64 -7.59 6.05
CA ALA A 161 2.53 -8.20 4.73
C ALA A 161 2.45 -9.74 4.77
N ALA A 162 3.22 -10.37 5.66
CA ALA A 162 3.15 -11.82 5.83
C ALA A 162 1.82 -12.27 6.44
N PHE A 163 1.30 -11.53 7.42
CA PHE A 163 0.05 -11.85 8.11
C PHE A 163 -1.21 -11.61 7.28
N ALA A 164 -1.22 -10.62 6.37
CA ALA A 164 -2.44 -10.23 5.67
C ALA A 164 -3.14 -11.39 4.92
N PRO A 165 -2.47 -12.25 4.12
CA PRO A 165 -3.10 -13.40 3.48
C PRO A 165 -3.63 -14.44 4.49
N PHE A 166 -2.93 -14.64 5.62
CA PHE A 166 -3.37 -15.55 6.69
C PHE A 166 -4.63 -15.03 7.38
N PHE A 167 -4.70 -13.74 7.71
CA PHE A 167 -5.91 -13.13 8.27
C PHE A 167 -7.08 -13.27 7.32
N TYR A 168 -6.85 -13.12 6.01
CA TYR A 168 -7.91 -13.27 5.03
C TYR A 168 -8.47 -14.71 5.01
N LEU A 169 -7.61 -15.72 5.12
CA LEU A 169 -8.03 -17.12 5.22
C LEU A 169 -8.70 -17.44 6.55
N LEU A 170 -8.18 -16.91 7.67
CA LEU A 170 -8.75 -17.14 9.01
C LEU A 170 -10.15 -16.53 9.17
N GLY A 171 -10.43 -15.44 8.45
CA GLY A 171 -11.75 -14.78 8.47
C GLY A 171 -12.80 -15.47 7.61
N ASP A 172 -12.44 -16.52 6.86
CA ASP A 172 -13.38 -17.21 5.98
C ASP A 172 -14.58 -17.76 6.77
N ARG A 173 -15.79 -17.54 6.24
CA ARG A 173 -17.07 -17.95 6.83
C ARG A 173 -17.37 -17.39 8.23
N THR A 174 -16.50 -16.53 8.79
CA THR A 174 -16.73 -15.89 10.09
C THR A 174 -16.93 -14.38 9.97
N ALA A 175 -16.12 -13.71 9.17
CA ALA A 175 -16.17 -12.27 8.94
C ALA A 175 -16.41 -11.89 7.46
N TRP A 176 -16.09 -12.81 6.55
CA TRP A 176 -16.30 -12.69 5.10
C TRP A 176 -16.27 -14.07 4.43
N TYR A 177 -16.56 -14.09 3.13
CA TYR A 177 -16.29 -15.26 2.27
C TYR A 177 -15.00 -15.01 1.48
N THR A 178 -14.07 -15.96 1.55
CA THR A 178 -12.79 -15.85 0.86
C THR A 178 -12.97 -15.99 -0.65
N ASP A 179 -12.63 -14.94 -1.40
CA ASP A 179 -12.55 -14.97 -2.85
C ASP A 179 -11.14 -15.33 -3.31
N LYS A 180 -11.01 -16.27 -4.25
CA LYS A 180 -9.72 -16.76 -4.76
C LYS A 180 -8.90 -15.68 -5.47
N TRP A 181 -9.55 -14.75 -6.18
CA TRP A 181 -8.87 -13.69 -6.91
C TRP A 181 -8.32 -12.63 -5.96
N VAL A 182 -9.09 -12.28 -4.96
CA VAL A 182 -8.67 -11.37 -3.88
C VAL A 182 -7.50 -11.97 -3.11
N LEU A 183 -7.56 -13.26 -2.74
CA LEU A 183 -6.45 -13.95 -2.09
C LEU A 183 -5.19 -13.94 -2.96
N ALA A 184 -5.32 -14.27 -4.25
CA ALA A 184 -4.20 -14.26 -5.18
C ALA A 184 -3.56 -12.86 -5.29
N ALA A 185 -4.39 -11.81 -5.40
CA ALA A 185 -3.89 -10.42 -5.42
C ALA A 185 -3.15 -10.06 -4.12
N MET A 186 -3.68 -10.45 -2.95
CA MET A 186 -3.01 -10.23 -1.66
C MET A 186 -1.64 -10.92 -1.59
N VAL A 187 -1.56 -12.18 -2.03
CA VAL A 187 -0.27 -12.90 -2.06
C VAL A 187 0.72 -12.19 -2.97
N VAL A 188 0.29 -11.73 -4.15
CA VAL A 188 1.16 -10.95 -5.07
C VAL A 188 1.59 -9.64 -4.44
N ILE A 189 0.66 -8.88 -3.82
CA ILE A 189 0.96 -7.63 -3.12
C ILE A 189 1.97 -7.87 -2.01
N SER A 190 1.77 -8.90 -1.17
CA SER A 190 2.68 -9.27 -0.08
C SER A 190 4.08 -9.63 -0.60
N ALA A 191 4.16 -10.46 -1.63
CA ALA A 191 5.43 -10.85 -2.24
C ALA A 191 6.20 -9.66 -2.81
N LEU A 192 5.52 -8.79 -3.55
CA LEU A 192 6.11 -7.57 -4.10
C LEU A 192 6.54 -6.60 -2.99
N LEU A 193 5.76 -6.46 -1.92
CA LEU A 193 6.10 -5.62 -0.78
C LEU A 193 7.37 -6.14 -0.08
N ILE A 194 7.45 -7.45 0.17
CA ILE A 194 8.65 -8.09 0.73
C ILE A 194 9.85 -7.87 -0.19
N TYR A 195 9.70 -8.08 -1.50
CA TYR A 195 10.75 -7.82 -2.48
C TYR A 195 11.22 -6.36 -2.47
N ARG A 196 10.31 -5.39 -2.37
CA ARG A 196 10.63 -3.96 -2.26
C ARG A 196 11.34 -3.60 -0.95
N HIS A 197 11.29 -4.46 0.06
CA HIS A 197 12.00 -4.29 1.33
C HIS A 197 13.36 -5.03 1.40
N ARG A 198 13.86 -5.62 0.31
CA ARG A 198 15.12 -6.40 0.30
C ARG A 198 16.31 -5.65 0.92
N GLU A 199 16.45 -4.34 0.65
CA GLU A 199 17.52 -3.53 1.27
C GLU A 199 17.31 -3.36 2.78
N ASN A 200 16.07 -3.23 3.24
CA ASN A 200 15.76 -3.16 4.67
C ASN A 200 15.99 -4.51 5.35
N ILE A 201 15.65 -5.62 4.70
CA ILE A 201 15.95 -6.97 5.22
C ILE A 201 17.45 -7.12 5.44
N ASN A 202 18.27 -6.75 4.46
CA ASN A 202 19.72 -6.79 4.61
C ASN A 202 20.21 -5.91 5.78
N LYS A 203 19.66 -4.68 5.91
CA LYS A 203 20.01 -3.78 7.02
C LYS A 203 19.55 -4.30 8.38
N LEU A 204 18.38 -4.97 8.45
CA LEU A 204 17.89 -5.60 9.68
C LEU A 204 18.82 -6.75 10.11
N ILE A 205 19.23 -7.59 9.17
CA ILE A 205 20.17 -8.71 9.44
C ILE A 205 21.53 -8.17 9.92
N GLN A 206 21.99 -7.06 9.32
CA GLN A 206 23.27 -6.42 9.69
C GLN A 206 23.18 -5.52 10.93
N GLY A 207 21.98 -5.34 11.53
CA GLY A 207 21.78 -4.43 12.66
C GLY A 207 21.92 -2.94 12.32
N THR A 208 21.91 -2.56 11.03
CA THR A 208 22.12 -1.18 10.54
C THR A 208 20.84 -0.47 10.12
N GLU A 209 19.68 -1.11 10.29
CA GLU A 209 18.38 -0.50 9.98
C GLU A 209 18.07 0.66 10.93
N SER A 210 17.49 1.74 10.39
CA SER A 210 17.16 2.93 11.19
C SER A 210 15.90 2.71 12.02
N ARG A 211 15.99 3.03 13.33
CA ARG A 211 14.86 2.94 14.25
C ARG A 211 13.91 4.15 14.11
N LEU A 212 12.63 3.94 14.34
CA LEU A 212 11.64 5.01 14.46
C LEU A 212 12.00 5.90 15.69
N GLY A 213 12.04 7.22 15.47
CA GLY A 213 12.39 8.18 16.53
C GLY A 213 13.86 8.16 16.96
N GLY A 214 14.72 7.42 16.28
CA GLY A 214 16.16 7.46 16.51
C GLY A 214 16.78 8.71 15.90
N SER A 215 17.56 9.48 16.69
CA SER A 215 18.47 10.49 16.17
C SER A 215 19.53 9.82 15.29
N LYS A 216 19.97 10.49 14.20
CA LYS A 216 21.17 10.06 13.48
C LYS A 216 22.30 9.86 14.48
N PRO A 217 23.11 8.79 14.39
CA PRO A 217 24.37 8.78 15.12
C PRO A 217 25.14 10.04 14.72
N ALA A 218 25.53 10.83 15.72
CA ALA A 218 26.39 11.99 15.51
C ALA A 218 27.59 11.49 14.71
N GLY A 219 27.80 12.07 13.52
CA GLY A 219 28.92 11.69 12.69
C GLY A 219 30.21 11.80 13.48
N LYS A 220 30.98 10.72 13.55
CA LYS A 220 32.38 10.81 13.95
C LYS A 220 33.02 11.82 12.98
N ARG A 221 33.41 12.98 13.54
CA ARG A 221 34.31 13.95 12.88
C ARG A 221 35.66 13.31 12.63
#